data_d0a23021a09c05e2243bafc3c4b31bf7
#
_entry.id   d0a23021a09c05e2243bafc3c4b31bf7
#
_cell.length_a   1.000
_cell.length_b   1.000
_cell.length_c   1.000
_cell.angle_alpha   90.00
_cell.angle_beta   90.00
_cell.angle_gamma   90.00
#
_symmetry.space_group_name_H-M   'P 1'
#
loop_
_entity.id
_entity.type
_entity.pdbx_description
1 polymer ?
#
loop_
_entity_poly.entity_id
_entity_poly.type
_entity_poly.pdbx_seq_one_letter_code
_entity_poly.pdbx_strand_id
1 'polypeptide(L)'
;MKVGARYKGLGSPQDVQEALSQALYIASKDLATAIYLAMALGKPLLLEGAPGVGKTEAAKALSSTLSCELIRLQCYEGIDANTALYEWNFPRQILAMRQANDAKLNIYDPEFLIARPLLQALHLQSEGLLLIDEIDRADHEFEAFLLEFLSDFQITIPERGRIRASQRPFVILTSNRTRDLHEALRRRCVYHWIDYPSPSLEVDIVLSRASNVARATAEAIVAAVGRLRAEPLAKAPGVAETVEWADAATRLKDLGETWPEAFRRSIGVVLKEQDDLSFLEPRMREIIG
;
A
#
# COMPACT_ATOMS: atom_id res chain seq x y z
N MET A 1 18.79 -13.67 14.33
CA MET A 1 19.56 -12.39 14.15
C MET A 1 18.75 -11.29 14.84
N LYS A 2 19.35 -10.40 15.63
CA LYS A 2 18.57 -9.32 16.29
C LYS A 2 18.06 -8.34 15.22
N VAL A 3 16.77 -7.98 15.27
CA VAL A 3 16.13 -7.04 14.32
C VAL A 3 16.93 -5.76 14.17
N GLY A 4 17.39 -5.17 15.26
CA GLY A 4 18.20 -3.95 15.27
C GLY A 4 19.58 -4.06 14.62
N ALA A 5 20.05 -5.28 14.26
CA ALA A 5 21.28 -5.45 13.50
C ALA A 5 21.05 -5.32 11.99
N ARG A 6 19.83 -5.66 11.51
CA ARG A 6 19.44 -5.55 10.11
C ARG A 6 18.67 -4.24 9.83
N TYR A 7 17.74 -3.89 10.71
CA TYR A 7 16.91 -2.68 10.59
C TYR A 7 17.30 -1.71 11.70
N LYS A 8 18.29 -0.84 11.42
CA LYS A 8 18.83 0.10 12.41
C LYS A 8 17.74 0.98 13.01
N GLY A 9 17.69 1.04 14.35
CA GLY A 9 16.72 1.86 15.07
C GLY A 9 15.36 1.23 15.31
N LEU A 10 15.08 0.00 14.83
CA LEU A 10 13.81 -0.70 15.02
C LEU A 10 13.98 -1.94 15.90
N GLY A 11 14.48 -1.76 17.12
CA GLY A 11 14.81 -2.84 18.07
C GLY A 11 13.61 -3.37 18.87
N SER A 12 12.50 -2.64 18.90
CA SER A 12 11.27 -2.98 19.63
C SER A 12 10.01 -2.52 18.89
N PRO A 13 8.82 -3.03 19.25
CA PRO A 13 7.56 -2.50 18.70
C PRO A 13 7.37 -1.00 18.92
N GLN A 14 7.85 -0.47 20.06
CA GLN A 14 7.80 0.96 20.36
C GLN A 14 8.63 1.76 19.38
N ASP A 15 9.85 1.32 19.10
CA ASP A 15 10.72 2.00 18.12
C ASP A 15 10.07 2.04 16.75
N VAL A 16 9.39 0.95 16.34
CA VAL A 16 8.63 0.90 15.07
C VAL A 16 7.49 1.92 15.09
N GLN A 17 6.73 2.01 16.18
CA GLN A 17 5.62 2.94 16.30
C GLN A 17 6.08 4.41 16.26
N GLU A 18 7.15 4.75 16.98
CA GLU A 18 7.73 6.09 16.98
C GLU A 18 8.30 6.48 15.62
N ALA A 19 9.00 5.56 14.96
CA ALA A 19 9.57 5.79 13.66
C ALA A 19 8.51 5.98 12.57
N LEU A 20 7.43 5.22 12.60
CA LEU A 20 6.27 5.41 11.71
C LEU A 20 5.56 6.74 11.96
N SER A 21 5.44 7.16 13.23
CA SER A 21 4.87 8.46 13.59
C SER A 21 5.69 9.63 13.03
N GLN A 22 7.03 9.52 13.03
CA GLN A 22 7.93 10.51 12.40
C GLN A 22 7.73 10.58 10.87
N ALA A 23 7.32 9.46 10.25
CA ALA A 23 6.94 9.40 8.85
C ALA A 23 5.45 9.76 8.60
N LEU A 24 4.80 10.45 9.54
CA LEU A 24 3.40 10.88 9.49
C LEU A 24 2.40 9.70 9.34
N TYR A 25 2.75 8.53 9.84
CA TYR A 25 1.87 7.38 9.91
C TYR A 25 1.66 6.95 11.36
N ILE A 26 0.45 7.17 11.88
CA ILE A 26 0.12 6.84 13.27
C ILE A 26 -0.32 5.38 13.33
N ALA A 27 0.60 4.50 13.71
CA ALA A 27 0.35 3.07 13.82
C ALA A 27 -0.27 2.71 15.18
N SER A 28 -1.18 1.72 15.19
CA SER A 28 -1.59 1.06 16.42
C SER A 28 -0.43 0.26 17.02
N LYS A 29 -0.49 -0.02 18.32
CA LYS A 29 0.52 -0.88 18.99
C LYS A 29 0.58 -2.28 18.37
N ASP A 30 -0.57 -2.81 17.97
CA ASP A 30 -0.67 -4.15 17.39
C ASP A 30 -0.06 -4.20 15.98
N LEU A 31 -0.28 -3.16 15.15
CA LEU A 31 0.36 -3.04 13.85
C LEU A 31 1.88 -2.91 13.99
N ALA A 32 2.36 -2.06 14.90
CA ALA A 32 3.78 -1.91 15.16
C ALA A 32 4.42 -3.23 15.63
N THR A 33 3.70 -3.98 16.48
CA THR A 33 4.11 -5.32 16.92
C THR A 33 4.16 -6.32 15.76
N ALA A 34 3.16 -6.32 14.87
CA ALA A 34 3.13 -7.20 13.70
C ALA A 34 4.30 -6.90 12.74
N ILE A 35 4.59 -5.63 12.47
CA ILE A 35 5.73 -5.20 11.66
C ILE A 35 7.05 -5.68 12.30
N TYR A 36 7.24 -5.42 13.60
CA TYR A 36 8.42 -5.85 14.33
C TYR A 36 8.62 -7.37 14.25
N LEU A 37 7.55 -8.15 14.49
CA LEU A 37 7.60 -9.61 14.44
C LEU A 37 7.90 -10.13 13.02
N ALA A 38 7.30 -9.53 11.99
CA ALA A 38 7.59 -9.90 10.61
C ALA A 38 9.07 -9.68 10.26
N MET A 39 9.63 -8.55 10.68
CA MET A 39 11.05 -8.27 10.52
C MET A 39 11.94 -9.24 11.32
N ALA A 40 11.57 -9.51 12.59
CA ALA A 40 12.32 -10.39 13.48
C ALA A 40 12.38 -11.83 12.99
N LEU A 41 11.28 -12.31 12.44
CA LEU A 41 11.12 -13.67 11.93
C LEU A 41 11.59 -13.81 10.47
N GLY A 42 11.86 -12.68 9.78
CA GLY A 42 12.18 -12.68 8.35
C GLY A 42 11.04 -13.20 7.48
N LYS A 43 9.78 -12.97 7.91
CA LYS A 43 8.56 -13.39 7.21
C LYS A 43 7.91 -12.21 6.51
N PRO A 44 7.20 -12.44 5.39
CA PRO A 44 6.31 -11.43 4.83
C PRO A 44 5.24 -10.99 5.85
N LEU A 45 4.82 -9.74 5.75
CA LEU A 45 3.70 -9.18 6.51
C LEU A 45 2.47 -9.09 5.61
N LEU A 46 1.37 -9.74 5.98
CA LEU A 46 0.08 -9.60 5.31
C LEU A 46 -0.82 -8.64 6.08
N LEU A 47 -1.14 -7.52 5.45
CA LEU A 47 -2.06 -6.50 5.95
C LEU A 47 -3.41 -6.67 5.25
N GLU A 48 -4.43 -7.09 5.97
CA GLU A 48 -5.81 -7.11 5.50
C GLU A 48 -6.64 -6.02 6.18
N GLY A 49 -7.70 -5.59 5.55
CA GLY A 49 -8.62 -4.58 6.10
C GLY A 49 -9.47 -3.93 5.01
N ALA A 50 -10.43 -3.12 5.42
CA ALA A 50 -11.29 -2.39 4.49
C ALA A 50 -10.47 -1.48 3.52
N PRO A 51 -11.00 -1.14 2.33
CA PRO A 51 -10.39 -0.12 1.49
C PRO A 51 -10.22 1.20 2.24
N GLY A 52 -9.11 1.91 1.99
CA GLY A 52 -8.88 3.24 2.57
C GLY A 52 -8.44 3.29 4.04
N VAL A 53 -8.17 2.14 4.72
CA VAL A 53 -7.68 2.13 6.11
C VAL A 53 -6.17 2.39 6.25
N GLY A 54 -5.44 2.60 5.15
CA GLY A 54 -4.02 2.97 5.19
C GLY A 54 -3.02 1.82 5.05
N LYS A 55 -3.41 0.63 4.52
CA LYS A 55 -2.51 -0.51 4.31
C LYS A 55 -1.29 -0.18 3.46
N THR A 56 -1.50 0.42 2.30
CA THR A 56 -0.42 0.85 1.38
C THR A 56 0.42 1.97 1.98
N GLU A 57 -0.21 2.89 2.74
CA GLU A 57 0.49 3.97 3.42
C GLU A 57 1.42 3.45 4.53
N ALA A 58 1.06 2.38 5.23
CA ALA A 58 1.95 1.72 6.19
C ALA A 58 3.27 1.26 5.54
N ALA A 59 3.19 0.67 4.33
CA ALA A 59 4.37 0.25 3.59
C ALA A 59 5.23 1.43 3.13
N LYS A 60 4.62 2.52 2.66
CA LYS A 60 5.33 3.74 2.26
C LYS A 60 6.02 4.40 3.46
N ALA A 61 5.32 4.54 4.59
CA ALA A 61 5.87 5.10 5.81
C ALA A 61 7.06 4.26 6.32
N LEU A 62 6.94 2.93 6.27
CA LEU A 62 8.02 2.04 6.67
C LEU A 62 9.23 2.16 5.75
N SER A 63 9.04 2.25 4.43
CA SER A 63 10.13 2.48 3.47
C SER A 63 10.84 3.81 3.74
N SER A 64 10.10 4.88 4.01
CA SER A 64 10.64 6.19 4.40
C SER A 64 11.44 6.11 5.70
N THR A 65 10.90 5.45 6.73
CA THR A 65 11.56 5.21 8.02
C THR A 65 12.88 4.46 7.87
N LEU A 66 12.89 3.43 7.03
CA LEU A 66 14.08 2.63 6.75
C LEU A 66 15.04 3.31 5.77
N SER A 67 14.65 4.44 5.18
CA SER A 67 15.39 5.10 4.10
C SER A 67 15.81 4.12 3.00
N CYS A 68 14.90 3.20 2.65
CA CYS A 68 15.13 2.15 1.68
C CYS A 68 14.25 2.30 0.44
N GLU A 69 14.65 1.66 -0.65
CA GLU A 69 13.87 1.64 -1.87
C GLU A 69 12.55 0.88 -1.68
N LEU A 70 11.44 1.49 -2.10
CA LEU A 70 10.12 0.86 -2.16
C LEU A 70 9.85 0.37 -3.59
N ILE A 71 9.85 -0.93 -3.78
CA ILE A 71 9.41 -1.55 -5.02
C ILE A 71 7.96 -1.98 -4.85
N ARG A 72 7.06 -1.49 -5.73
CA ARG A 72 5.63 -1.79 -5.67
C ARG A 72 5.20 -2.65 -6.85
N LEU A 73 4.58 -3.78 -6.54
CA LEU A 73 3.82 -4.61 -7.48
C LEU A 73 2.33 -4.41 -7.18
N GLN A 74 1.62 -3.69 -8.04
CA GLN A 74 0.17 -3.58 -7.98
C GLN A 74 -0.47 -4.79 -8.63
N CYS A 75 -1.23 -5.58 -7.87
CA CYS A 75 -1.99 -6.69 -8.43
C CYS A 75 -3.28 -6.22 -9.09
N TYR A 76 -3.66 -6.89 -10.16
CA TYR A 76 -4.90 -6.67 -10.91
C TYR A 76 -5.37 -8.00 -11.49
N GLU A 77 -6.61 -8.05 -11.93
CA GLU A 77 -7.20 -9.24 -12.53
C GLU A 77 -6.47 -9.64 -13.82
N GLY A 78 -5.98 -10.87 -13.88
CA GLY A 78 -5.20 -11.39 -15.02
C GLY A 78 -3.70 -11.06 -14.96
N ILE A 79 -3.16 -10.58 -13.83
CA ILE A 79 -1.72 -10.49 -13.64
C ILE A 79 -1.09 -11.88 -13.69
N ASP A 80 0.01 -12.00 -14.43
CA ASP A 80 0.77 -13.26 -14.55
C ASP A 80 2.22 -13.10 -14.07
N ALA A 81 2.91 -14.23 -13.96
CA ALA A 81 4.30 -14.27 -13.52
C ALA A 81 5.23 -13.49 -14.46
N ASN A 82 4.99 -13.52 -15.78
CA ASN A 82 5.84 -12.83 -16.75
C ASN A 82 5.73 -11.32 -16.59
N THR A 83 4.50 -10.80 -16.51
CA THR A 83 4.24 -9.37 -16.29
C THR A 83 4.84 -8.85 -14.98
N ALA A 84 4.92 -9.69 -13.96
CA ALA A 84 5.46 -9.33 -12.66
C ALA A 84 6.99 -9.47 -12.56
N LEU A 85 7.60 -10.35 -13.39
CA LEU A 85 9.02 -10.66 -13.32
C LEU A 85 9.87 -9.83 -14.26
N TYR A 86 9.67 -9.97 -15.57
CA TYR A 86 10.48 -9.31 -16.59
C TYR A 86 9.77 -9.29 -17.93
N GLU A 87 10.31 -8.48 -18.83
CA GLU A 87 9.89 -8.40 -20.20
C GLU A 87 11.12 -8.22 -21.10
N TRP A 88 11.14 -8.88 -22.27
CA TRP A 88 12.16 -8.62 -23.27
C TRP A 88 11.82 -7.36 -24.07
N ASN A 89 12.77 -6.44 -24.20
CA ASN A 89 12.64 -5.24 -25.03
C ASN A 89 12.79 -5.60 -26.51
N PHE A 90 11.78 -6.25 -27.08
CA PHE A 90 11.77 -6.68 -28.49
C PHE A 90 12.08 -5.53 -29.48
N PRO A 91 11.53 -4.31 -29.33
CA PRO A 91 11.89 -3.21 -30.23
C PRO A 91 13.39 -2.92 -30.23
N ARG A 92 14.01 -2.92 -29.04
CA ARG A 92 15.45 -2.68 -28.90
C ARG A 92 16.28 -3.83 -29.47
N GLN A 93 15.84 -5.08 -29.28
CA GLN A 93 16.47 -6.26 -29.87
C GLN A 93 16.46 -6.18 -31.41
N ILE A 94 15.31 -5.86 -32.02
CA ILE A 94 15.17 -5.73 -33.48
C ILE A 94 16.07 -4.62 -34.02
N LEU A 95 16.13 -3.47 -33.31
CA LEU A 95 17.00 -2.37 -33.71
C LEU A 95 18.48 -2.76 -33.66
N ALA A 96 18.90 -3.41 -32.57
CA ALA A 96 20.26 -3.89 -32.39
C ALA A 96 20.65 -4.94 -33.46
N MET A 97 19.75 -5.88 -33.77
CA MET A 97 19.95 -6.86 -34.85
C MET A 97 20.18 -6.19 -36.23
N ARG A 98 19.43 -5.12 -36.53
CA ARG A 98 19.61 -4.37 -37.81
C ARG A 98 20.93 -3.60 -37.86
N GLN A 99 21.47 -3.20 -36.71
CA GLN A 99 22.72 -2.44 -36.59
C GLN A 99 23.96 -3.35 -36.51
N ALA A 100 23.79 -4.59 -36.08
CA ALA A 100 24.86 -5.56 -35.95
C ALA A 100 25.27 -6.11 -37.34
N ASN A 101 26.12 -5.38 -38.04
CA ASN A 101 26.77 -5.87 -39.28
C ASN A 101 27.67 -7.07 -38.91
N ASP A 102 27.15 -8.31 -39.03
CA ASP A 102 27.85 -9.60 -38.78
C ASP A 102 28.52 -9.76 -37.39
N ALA A 103 28.33 -8.86 -36.43
CA ALA A 103 28.79 -9.03 -35.07
C ALA A 103 27.89 -10.06 -34.33
N LYS A 104 28.49 -10.91 -33.51
CA LYS A 104 27.76 -11.85 -32.65
C LYS A 104 26.98 -11.08 -31.59
N LEU A 105 25.75 -10.67 -31.94
CA LEU A 105 24.84 -10.03 -31.00
C LEU A 105 24.09 -11.12 -30.21
N ASN A 106 24.18 -11.08 -28.89
CA ASN A 106 23.35 -11.90 -28.05
C ASN A 106 22.09 -11.09 -27.65
N ILE A 107 20.95 -11.41 -28.24
CA ILE A 107 19.68 -10.72 -28.01
C ILE A 107 19.13 -10.92 -26.58
N TYR A 108 19.70 -11.85 -25.81
CA TYR A 108 19.34 -12.12 -24.40
C TYR A 108 20.30 -11.46 -23.40
N ASP A 109 21.09 -10.48 -23.83
CA ASP A 109 21.94 -9.72 -22.90
C ASP A 109 21.10 -8.85 -21.95
N PRO A 110 21.64 -8.52 -20.75
CA PRO A 110 20.95 -7.73 -19.72
C PRO A 110 20.35 -6.43 -20.24
N GLU A 111 20.97 -5.83 -21.24
CA GLU A 111 20.52 -4.56 -21.80
C GLU A 111 19.15 -4.64 -22.52
N PHE A 112 18.73 -5.84 -22.91
CA PHE A 112 17.43 -6.08 -23.52
C PHE A 112 16.37 -6.56 -22.54
N LEU A 113 16.75 -6.78 -21.27
CA LEU A 113 15.85 -7.23 -20.21
C LEU A 113 15.27 -6.04 -19.48
N ILE A 114 13.96 -5.91 -19.48
CA ILE A 114 13.21 -4.93 -18.67
C ILE A 114 12.85 -5.61 -17.38
N ALA A 115 13.51 -5.22 -16.26
CA ALA A 115 13.18 -5.75 -14.95
C ALA A 115 11.84 -5.20 -14.49
N ARG A 116 10.87 -6.09 -14.20
CA ARG A 116 9.61 -5.80 -13.55
C ARG A 116 9.76 -5.89 -12.02
N PRO A 117 8.76 -5.50 -11.20
CA PRO A 117 8.94 -5.34 -9.75
C PRO A 117 9.57 -6.52 -9.03
N LEU A 118 9.22 -7.76 -9.38
CA LEU A 118 9.80 -8.93 -8.69
C LEU A 118 11.27 -9.13 -9.03
N LEU A 119 11.66 -8.92 -10.29
CA LEU A 119 13.08 -8.98 -10.67
C LEU A 119 13.87 -7.79 -10.10
N GLN A 120 13.27 -6.59 -10.06
CA GLN A 120 13.89 -5.43 -9.40
C GLN A 120 14.18 -5.74 -7.93
N ALA A 121 13.24 -6.39 -7.23
CA ALA A 121 13.42 -6.78 -5.83
C ALA A 121 14.56 -7.79 -5.63
N LEU A 122 14.83 -8.67 -6.61
CA LEU A 122 15.98 -9.58 -6.57
C LEU A 122 17.33 -8.87 -6.84
N HIS A 123 17.30 -7.76 -7.58
CA HIS A 123 18.48 -6.98 -7.93
C HIS A 123 18.90 -5.96 -6.86
N LEU A 124 18.12 -5.82 -5.78
CA LEU A 124 18.48 -4.93 -4.67
C LEU A 124 19.86 -5.29 -4.10
N GLN A 125 20.75 -4.29 -4.05
CA GLN A 125 22.08 -4.43 -3.48
C GLN A 125 22.14 -4.04 -1.99
N SER A 126 21.12 -3.34 -1.52
CA SER A 126 20.93 -2.88 -0.15
C SER A 126 19.59 -3.35 0.39
N GLU A 127 19.27 -2.96 1.62
CA GLU A 127 17.95 -3.17 2.18
C GLU A 127 16.88 -2.48 1.31
N GLY A 128 15.77 -3.15 1.09
CA GLY A 128 14.63 -2.66 0.33
C GLY A 128 13.33 -3.28 0.81
N LEU A 129 12.23 -2.68 0.40
CA LEU A 129 10.88 -3.13 0.69
C LEU A 129 10.15 -3.46 -0.60
N LEU A 130 9.62 -4.68 -0.68
CA LEU A 130 8.72 -5.11 -1.75
C LEU A 130 7.28 -5.05 -1.24
N LEU A 131 6.47 -4.19 -1.82
CA LEU A 131 5.04 -4.11 -1.59
C LEU A 131 4.30 -4.84 -2.70
N ILE A 132 3.59 -5.91 -2.35
CA ILE A 132 2.64 -6.62 -3.21
C ILE A 132 1.25 -6.13 -2.83
N ASP A 133 0.73 -5.20 -3.62
CA ASP A 133 -0.47 -4.43 -3.27
C ASP A 133 -1.71 -5.04 -3.92
N GLU A 134 -2.80 -5.16 -3.14
CA GLU A 134 -4.09 -5.75 -3.54
C GLU A 134 -3.96 -7.19 -4.08
N ILE A 135 -3.25 -8.07 -3.37
CA ILE A 135 -3.02 -9.46 -3.79
C ILE A 135 -4.32 -10.25 -4.00
N ASP A 136 -5.40 -9.87 -3.33
CA ASP A 136 -6.73 -10.45 -3.51
C ASP A 136 -7.35 -10.19 -4.89
N ARG A 137 -6.74 -9.36 -5.75
CA ARG A 137 -7.13 -9.16 -7.14
C ARG A 137 -6.44 -10.11 -8.13
N ALA A 138 -5.34 -10.74 -7.70
CA ALA A 138 -4.66 -11.75 -8.50
C ALA A 138 -5.40 -13.10 -8.43
N ASP A 139 -5.13 -13.99 -9.35
CA ASP A 139 -5.67 -15.35 -9.33
C ASP A 139 -4.85 -16.32 -8.47
N HIS A 140 -5.32 -17.56 -8.34
CA HIS A 140 -4.63 -18.59 -7.54
C HIS A 140 -3.33 -19.07 -8.18
N GLU A 141 -3.18 -18.99 -9.49
CA GLU A 141 -1.95 -19.35 -10.19
C GLU A 141 -0.83 -18.39 -9.83
N PHE A 142 -1.14 -17.10 -9.82
CA PHE A 142 -0.20 -16.08 -9.40
C PHE A 142 0.17 -16.20 -7.92
N GLU A 143 -0.78 -16.54 -7.03
CA GLU A 143 -0.47 -16.81 -5.62
C GLU A 143 0.47 -17.99 -5.46
N ALA A 144 0.26 -19.08 -6.21
CA ALA A 144 1.14 -20.25 -6.19
C ALA A 144 2.58 -19.88 -6.65
N PHE A 145 2.69 -19.07 -7.71
CA PHE A 145 3.96 -18.54 -8.16
C PHE A 145 4.64 -17.66 -7.07
N LEU A 146 3.90 -16.77 -6.42
CA LEU A 146 4.43 -15.95 -5.33
C LEU A 146 4.90 -16.80 -4.14
N LEU A 147 4.24 -17.93 -3.85
CA LEU A 147 4.67 -18.86 -2.81
C LEU A 147 6.08 -19.38 -3.08
N GLU A 148 6.39 -19.75 -4.33
CA GLU A 148 7.72 -20.20 -4.73
C GLU A 148 8.72 -19.04 -4.64
N PHE A 149 8.40 -17.90 -5.21
CA PHE A 149 9.23 -16.69 -5.18
C PHE A 149 9.60 -16.27 -3.75
N LEU A 150 8.61 -16.16 -2.85
CA LEU A 150 8.82 -15.72 -1.45
C LEU A 150 9.60 -16.73 -0.61
N SER A 151 9.62 -18.02 -1.00
CA SER A 151 10.38 -19.04 -0.29
C SER A 151 11.89 -18.87 -0.48
N ASP A 152 12.30 -18.71 -1.71
CA ASP A 152 13.71 -18.81 -2.10
C ASP A 152 14.29 -17.46 -2.51
N PHE A 153 13.47 -16.47 -2.81
CA PHE A 153 13.85 -15.17 -3.40
C PHE A 153 14.74 -15.37 -4.61
N GLN A 154 14.29 -16.23 -5.51
CA GLN A 154 14.96 -16.56 -6.76
C GLN A 154 13.96 -16.78 -7.88
N ILE A 155 14.44 -16.60 -9.09
CA ILE A 155 13.72 -16.93 -10.33
C ILE A 155 14.65 -17.62 -11.30
N THR A 156 14.11 -18.33 -12.27
CA THR A 156 14.88 -18.87 -13.42
C THR A 156 14.37 -18.19 -14.68
N ILE A 157 15.24 -17.48 -15.37
CA ILE A 157 14.99 -16.97 -16.71
C ILE A 157 15.62 -17.96 -17.67
N PRO A 158 14.87 -18.59 -18.60
CA PRO A 158 15.36 -19.70 -19.44
C PRO A 158 16.68 -19.38 -20.13
N GLU A 159 16.83 -18.16 -20.67
CA GLU A 159 17.99 -17.75 -21.46
C GLU A 159 19.15 -17.26 -20.60
N ARG A 160 18.95 -17.00 -19.32
CA ARG A 160 19.93 -16.42 -18.40
C ARG A 160 20.24 -17.27 -17.18
N GLY A 161 19.46 -18.32 -16.95
CA GLY A 161 19.59 -19.17 -15.78
C GLY A 161 18.97 -18.58 -14.51
N ARG A 162 19.47 -19.03 -13.37
CA ARG A 162 18.93 -18.69 -12.07
C ARG A 162 19.44 -17.34 -11.56
N ILE A 163 18.52 -16.47 -11.17
CA ILE A 163 18.79 -15.20 -10.51
C ILE A 163 18.27 -15.30 -9.08
N ARG A 164 19.11 -14.99 -8.11
CA ARG A 164 18.79 -15.03 -6.68
C ARG A 164 19.10 -13.69 -6.04
N ALA A 165 18.26 -13.26 -5.10
CA ALA A 165 18.50 -12.05 -4.34
C ALA A 165 19.80 -12.15 -3.53
N SER A 166 20.66 -11.14 -3.63
CA SER A 166 21.82 -10.97 -2.76
C SER A 166 21.41 -10.61 -1.34
N GLN A 167 20.38 -9.75 -1.23
CA GLN A 167 19.70 -9.42 0.02
C GLN A 167 18.19 -9.59 -0.16
N ARG A 168 17.56 -10.28 0.79
CA ARG A 168 16.10 -10.47 0.75
C ARG A 168 15.43 -9.14 1.13
N PRO A 169 14.50 -8.59 0.32
CA PRO A 169 13.72 -7.43 0.72
C PRO A 169 12.81 -7.77 1.91
N PHE A 170 12.38 -6.76 2.66
CA PHE A 170 11.23 -6.92 3.52
C PHE A 170 9.97 -6.89 2.65
N VAL A 171 9.07 -7.86 2.83
CA VAL A 171 7.88 -7.99 1.98
C VAL A 171 6.63 -7.65 2.76
N ILE A 172 5.81 -6.77 2.19
CA ILE A 172 4.46 -6.48 2.67
C ILE A 172 3.48 -6.86 1.57
N LEU A 173 2.46 -7.63 1.92
CA LEU A 173 1.31 -7.90 1.08
C LEU A 173 0.11 -7.13 1.64
N THR A 174 -0.72 -6.55 0.77
CA THR A 174 -1.99 -5.95 1.17
C THR A 174 -3.16 -6.67 0.53
N SER A 175 -4.29 -6.73 1.22
CA SER A 175 -5.54 -7.32 0.73
C SER A 175 -6.74 -6.52 1.23
N ASN A 176 -7.72 -6.29 0.36
CA ASN A 176 -9.03 -5.73 0.73
C ASN A 176 -10.03 -6.84 1.08
N ARG A 177 -9.58 -8.10 1.03
CA ARG A 177 -10.39 -9.29 1.28
C ARG A 177 -11.61 -9.39 0.34
N THR A 178 -11.44 -9.01 -0.91
CA THR A 178 -12.48 -9.19 -1.96
C THR A 178 -12.70 -10.68 -2.26
N ARG A 179 -11.68 -11.51 -2.03
CA ARG A 179 -11.72 -12.97 -1.98
C ARG A 179 -10.75 -13.50 -0.92
N ASP A 180 -10.91 -14.75 -0.56
CA ASP A 180 -9.96 -15.43 0.33
C ASP A 180 -8.65 -15.76 -0.40
N LEU A 181 -7.53 -15.48 0.27
CA LEU A 181 -6.20 -15.88 -0.20
C LEU A 181 -5.94 -17.35 0.08
N HIS A 182 -5.08 -17.96 -0.73
CA HIS A 182 -4.68 -19.36 -0.55
C HIS A 182 -4.04 -19.56 0.84
N GLU A 183 -4.48 -20.59 1.55
CA GLU A 183 -4.06 -20.87 2.93
C GLU A 183 -2.52 -20.98 3.07
N ALA A 184 -1.84 -21.56 2.07
CA ALA A 184 -0.40 -21.72 2.07
C ALA A 184 0.33 -20.36 2.06
N LEU A 185 -0.21 -19.33 1.40
CA LEU A 185 0.34 -17.96 1.39
C LEU A 185 0.14 -17.33 2.77
N ARG A 186 -1.06 -17.41 3.33
CA ARG A 186 -1.38 -16.87 4.66
C ARG A 186 -0.51 -17.47 5.76
N ARG A 187 -0.26 -18.78 5.76
CA ARG A 187 0.60 -19.47 6.74
C ARG A 187 2.08 -19.03 6.71
N ARG A 188 2.55 -18.49 5.60
CA ARG A 188 3.92 -17.97 5.47
C ARG A 188 4.09 -16.55 5.97
N CYS A 189 3.01 -15.82 6.12
CA CYS A 189 3.02 -14.42 6.54
C CYS A 189 2.82 -14.27 8.05
N VAL A 190 3.32 -13.18 8.59
CA VAL A 190 2.75 -12.59 9.80
C VAL A 190 1.49 -11.86 9.37
N TYR A 191 0.38 -12.11 10.03
CA TYR A 191 -0.93 -11.58 9.68
C TYR A 191 -1.31 -10.44 10.59
N HIS A 192 -1.87 -9.37 10.03
CA HIS A 192 -2.48 -8.31 10.80
C HIS A 192 -3.69 -7.73 10.05
N TRP A 193 -4.81 -7.60 10.78
CA TRP A 193 -6.00 -6.91 10.31
C TRP A 193 -5.94 -5.45 10.73
N ILE A 194 -6.12 -4.53 9.77
CA ILE A 194 -6.22 -3.10 10.03
C ILE A 194 -7.68 -2.69 9.98
N ASP A 195 -8.22 -2.32 11.16
CA ASP A 195 -9.53 -1.71 11.29
C ASP A 195 -9.50 -0.22 10.95
N TYR A 196 -10.67 0.38 10.81
CA TYR A 196 -10.78 1.82 10.86
C TYR A 196 -10.22 2.34 12.20
N PRO A 197 -9.48 3.44 12.20
CA PRO A 197 -8.94 4.01 13.43
C PRO A 197 -10.08 4.43 14.38
N SER A 198 -9.81 4.44 15.67
CA SER A 198 -10.73 5.07 16.62
C SER A 198 -10.94 6.54 16.25
N PRO A 199 -12.09 7.14 16.59
CA PRO A 199 -12.35 8.55 16.28
C PRO A 199 -11.23 9.50 16.75
N SER A 200 -10.68 9.26 17.95
CA SER A 200 -9.56 10.06 18.48
C SER A 200 -8.29 9.93 17.63
N LEU A 201 -7.98 8.72 17.19
CA LEU A 201 -6.83 8.45 16.33
C LEU A 201 -7.04 9.05 14.93
N GLU A 202 -8.25 8.97 14.39
CA GLU A 202 -8.57 9.55 13.07
C GLU A 202 -8.48 11.08 13.09
N VAL A 203 -8.91 11.73 14.20
CA VAL A 203 -8.68 13.18 14.40
C VAL A 203 -7.19 13.51 14.36
N ASP A 204 -6.35 12.75 15.06
CA ASP A 204 -4.91 12.99 15.07
C ASP A 204 -4.29 12.76 13.67
N ILE A 205 -4.78 11.78 12.89
CA ILE A 205 -4.38 11.57 11.50
C ILE A 205 -4.78 12.78 10.64
N VAL A 206 -6.01 13.26 10.76
CA VAL A 206 -6.48 14.47 10.03
C VAL A 206 -5.58 15.65 10.35
N LEU A 207 -5.32 15.91 11.65
CA LEU A 207 -4.47 17.02 12.08
C LEU A 207 -3.02 16.92 11.60
N SER A 208 -2.50 15.70 11.44
CA SER A 208 -1.13 15.48 10.96
C SER A 208 -0.98 15.59 9.44
N ARG A 209 -2.06 15.37 8.69
CA ARG A 209 -2.04 15.26 7.23
C ARG A 209 -2.71 16.42 6.51
N ALA A 210 -3.80 16.95 7.07
CA ALA A 210 -4.54 18.07 6.48
C ALA A 210 -3.92 19.42 6.85
N SER A 211 -3.86 20.32 5.88
CA SER A 211 -3.24 21.63 6.04
C SER A 211 -4.19 22.60 6.77
N ASN A 212 -3.74 23.18 7.89
CA ASN A 212 -4.44 24.27 8.61
C ASN A 212 -5.87 23.92 9.13
N VAL A 213 -6.13 22.67 9.45
CA VAL A 213 -7.41 22.23 10.02
C VAL A 213 -7.39 22.40 11.53
N ALA A 214 -8.35 23.14 12.08
CA ALA A 214 -8.52 23.26 13.53
C ALA A 214 -9.03 21.93 14.11
N ARG A 215 -8.64 21.62 15.37
CA ARG A 215 -9.06 20.37 16.05
C ARG A 215 -10.57 20.20 16.08
N ALA A 216 -11.33 21.25 16.41
CA ALA A 216 -12.79 21.18 16.42
C ALA A 216 -13.38 20.82 15.04
N THR A 217 -12.76 21.29 13.95
CA THR A 217 -13.15 20.93 12.58
C THR A 217 -12.83 19.46 12.29
N ALA A 218 -11.64 19.00 12.66
CA ALA A 218 -11.25 17.59 12.50
C ALA A 218 -12.20 16.66 13.26
N GLU A 219 -12.58 17.02 14.49
CA GLU A 219 -13.55 16.27 15.30
C GLU A 219 -14.94 16.23 14.64
N ALA A 220 -15.41 17.35 14.11
CA ALA A 220 -16.70 17.41 13.40
C ALA A 220 -16.70 16.54 12.13
N ILE A 221 -15.62 16.57 11.36
CA ILE A 221 -15.48 15.76 10.14
C ILE A 221 -15.42 14.28 10.49
N VAL A 222 -14.58 13.88 11.44
CA VAL A 222 -14.47 12.48 11.86
C VAL A 222 -15.81 11.95 12.38
N ALA A 223 -16.55 12.76 13.15
CA ALA A 223 -17.90 12.41 13.60
C ALA A 223 -18.88 12.23 12.42
N ALA A 224 -18.85 13.12 11.43
CA ALA A 224 -19.66 13.01 10.22
C ALA A 224 -19.29 11.75 9.40
N VAL A 225 -17.99 11.47 9.20
CA VAL A 225 -17.53 10.25 8.54
C VAL A 225 -17.95 8.99 9.30
N GLY A 226 -17.90 9.03 10.63
CA GLY A 226 -18.40 7.94 11.48
C GLY A 226 -19.90 7.65 11.23
N ARG A 227 -20.72 8.69 11.09
CA ARG A 227 -22.13 8.56 10.73
C ARG A 227 -22.30 8.00 9.31
N LEU A 228 -21.52 8.49 8.34
CA LEU A 228 -21.53 7.96 6.97
C LEU A 228 -21.19 6.46 6.94
N ARG A 229 -20.16 6.02 7.67
CA ARG A 229 -19.78 4.59 7.74
C ARG A 229 -20.85 3.70 8.39
N ALA A 230 -21.74 4.26 9.17
CA ALA A 230 -22.87 3.53 9.77
C ALA A 230 -24.06 3.36 8.80
N GLU A 231 -24.07 4.09 7.69
CA GLU A 231 -25.10 3.97 6.65
C GLU A 231 -24.78 2.82 5.68
N PRO A 232 -25.80 2.23 5.04
CA PRO A 232 -25.64 1.15 4.06
C PRO A 232 -25.16 1.67 2.71
N LEU A 233 -23.97 2.27 2.69
CA LEU A 233 -23.37 2.83 1.49
C LEU A 233 -22.73 1.73 0.64
N ALA A 234 -22.76 1.90 -0.68
CA ALA A 234 -22.05 1.03 -1.62
C ALA A 234 -20.54 1.07 -1.35
N LYS A 235 -20.02 2.25 -0.97
CA LYS A 235 -18.63 2.43 -0.60
C LYS A 235 -18.49 3.32 0.64
N ALA A 236 -18.15 2.71 1.77
CA ALA A 236 -17.87 3.46 2.99
C ALA A 236 -16.59 4.29 2.86
N PRO A 237 -16.57 5.55 3.36
CA PRO A 237 -15.39 6.42 3.30
C PRO A 237 -14.20 5.84 4.06
N GLY A 238 -13.02 5.87 3.44
CA GLY A 238 -11.75 5.54 4.08
C GLY A 238 -11.14 6.74 4.83
N VAL A 239 -10.00 6.50 5.46
CA VAL A 239 -9.26 7.54 6.19
C VAL A 239 -8.68 8.61 5.23
N ALA A 240 -8.27 8.20 4.03
CA ALA A 240 -7.77 9.13 3.03
C ALA A 240 -8.86 10.13 2.62
N GLU A 241 -10.08 9.64 2.36
CA GLU A 241 -11.22 10.48 2.03
C GLU A 241 -11.59 11.41 3.19
N THR A 242 -11.43 10.98 4.45
CA THR A 242 -11.63 11.85 5.63
C THR A 242 -10.66 13.03 5.62
N VAL A 243 -9.37 12.79 5.35
CA VAL A 243 -8.34 13.83 5.26
C VAL A 243 -8.61 14.77 4.10
N GLU A 244 -8.91 14.23 2.92
CA GLU A 244 -9.23 15.03 1.73
C GLU A 244 -10.47 15.91 1.95
N TRP A 245 -11.48 15.39 2.66
CA TRP A 245 -12.69 16.16 2.96
C TRP A 245 -12.40 17.31 3.93
N ALA A 246 -11.53 17.06 4.91
CA ALA A 246 -11.07 18.12 5.81
C ALA A 246 -10.38 19.26 5.06
N ASP A 247 -9.47 18.94 4.15
CA ASP A 247 -8.79 19.92 3.31
C ASP A 247 -9.78 20.67 2.39
N ALA A 248 -10.69 19.96 1.72
CA ALA A 248 -11.66 20.54 0.82
C ALA A 248 -12.64 21.50 1.55
N ALA A 249 -13.16 21.08 2.70
CA ALA A 249 -14.06 21.90 3.50
C ALA A 249 -13.36 23.15 4.05
N THR A 250 -12.10 23.02 4.48
CA THR A 250 -11.29 24.16 4.94
C THR A 250 -11.08 25.18 3.84
N ARG A 251 -10.77 24.75 2.61
CA ARG A 251 -10.64 25.65 1.46
C ARG A 251 -11.92 26.42 1.15
N LEU A 252 -13.09 25.77 1.21
CA LEU A 252 -14.37 26.44 1.00
C LEU A 252 -14.67 27.42 2.14
N LYS A 253 -14.32 27.08 3.36
CA LYS A 253 -14.43 27.98 4.52
C LYS A 253 -13.58 29.23 4.36
N ASP A 254 -12.34 29.10 3.84
CA ASP A 254 -11.43 30.24 3.58
C ASP A 254 -11.97 31.14 2.46
N LEU A 255 -12.82 30.62 1.58
CA LEU A 255 -13.55 31.41 0.56
C LEU A 255 -14.82 32.10 1.10
N GLY A 256 -15.11 31.97 2.41
CA GLY A 256 -16.20 32.67 3.10
C GLY A 256 -17.47 31.84 3.32
N GLU A 257 -17.44 30.53 3.03
CA GLU A 257 -18.59 29.66 3.30
C GLU A 257 -18.75 29.36 4.80
N THR A 258 -19.95 29.02 5.21
CA THR A 258 -20.19 28.46 6.55
C THR A 258 -19.72 27.00 6.59
N TRP A 259 -19.36 26.45 7.78
CA TRP A 259 -18.95 25.06 7.90
C TRP A 259 -19.98 24.05 7.36
N PRO A 260 -21.30 24.16 7.68
CA PRO A 260 -22.29 23.23 7.14
C PRO A 260 -22.38 23.28 5.62
N GLU A 261 -22.23 24.46 5.00
CA GLU A 261 -22.24 24.59 3.54
C GLU A 261 -20.96 24.06 2.91
N ALA A 262 -19.79 24.34 3.52
CA ALA A 262 -18.51 23.81 3.06
C ALA A 262 -18.51 22.27 3.06
N PHE A 263 -19.00 21.65 4.13
CA PHE A 263 -19.14 20.18 4.19
C PHE A 263 -20.10 19.65 3.15
N ARG A 264 -21.30 20.24 3.03
CA ARG A 264 -22.29 19.80 2.05
C ARG A 264 -21.79 19.92 0.62
N ARG A 265 -21.14 21.02 0.28
CA ARG A 265 -20.63 21.27 -1.09
C ARG A 265 -19.42 20.44 -1.46
N SER A 266 -18.63 20.03 -0.46
CA SER A 266 -17.48 19.14 -0.65
C SER A 266 -17.79 17.66 -0.46
N ILE A 267 -19.05 17.27 -0.24
CA ILE A 267 -19.45 15.87 0.05
C ILE A 267 -19.00 14.88 -1.04
N GLY A 268 -18.91 15.30 -2.29
CA GLY A 268 -18.41 14.49 -3.41
C GLY A 268 -16.94 14.10 -3.27
N VAL A 269 -16.19 14.69 -2.32
CA VAL A 269 -14.83 14.21 -1.97
C VAL A 269 -14.90 12.87 -1.23
N VAL A 270 -15.96 12.66 -0.45
CA VAL A 270 -16.15 11.49 0.42
C VAL A 270 -17.00 10.43 -0.23
N LEU A 271 -18.11 10.85 -0.88
CA LEU A 271 -19.05 9.96 -1.57
C LEU A 271 -18.76 9.97 -3.07
N LYS A 272 -18.52 8.81 -3.63
CA LYS A 272 -18.09 8.64 -5.04
C LYS A 272 -19.18 8.01 -5.91
N GLU A 273 -20.30 7.58 -5.31
CA GLU A 273 -21.42 6.93 -6.00
C GLU A 273 -22.66 7.83 -5.99
N GLN A 274 -23.33 7.94 -7.14
CA GLN A 274 -24.53 8.76 -7.28
C GLN A 274 -25.67 8.25 -6.40
N ASP A 275 -25.80 6.93 -6.27
CA ASP A 275 -26.86 6.31 -5.47
C ASP A 275 -26.68 6.63 -3.99
N ASP A 276 -25.44 6.61 -3.48
CA ASP A 276 -25.10 7.00 -2.11
C ASP A 276 -25.43 8.48 -1.85
N LEU A 277 -25.10 9.37 -2.79
CA LEU A 277 -25.44 10.79 -2.70
C LEU A 277 -26.94 11.01 -2.64
N SER A 278 -27.70 10.36 -3.54
CA SER A 278 -29.17 10.47 -3.59
C SER A 278 -29.83 9.90 -2.34
N PHE A 279 -29.31 8.80 -1.81
CA PHE A 279 -29.79 8.18 -0.58
C PHE A 279 -29.59 9.10 0.64
N LEU A 280 -28.48 9.80 0.72
CA LEU A 280 -28.14 10.64 1.86
C LEU A 280 -28.66 12.07 1.76
N GLU A 281 -29.06 12.56 0.58
CA GLU A 281 -29.52 13.94 0.36
C GLU A 281 -30.58 14.41 1.38
N PRO A 282 -31.66 13.63 1.68
CA PRO A 282 -32.67 14.01 2.66
C PRO A 282 -32.13 14.08 4.10
N ARG A 283 -31.07 13.33 4.40
CA ARG A 283 -30.48 13.16 5.75
C ARG A 283 -29.18 13.91 5.92
N MET A 284 -28.78 14.70 4.93
CA MET A 284 -27.48 15.39 4.92
C MET A 284 -27.28 16.28 6.17
N ARG A 285 -28.35 16.92 6.66
CA ARG A 285 -28.27 17.73 7.88
C ARG A 285 -27.97 16.91 9.15
N GLU A 286 -28.47 15.69 9.21
CA GLU A 286 -28.21 14.78 10.34
C GLU A 286 -26.77 14.23 10.29
N ILE A 287 -26.25 14.03 9.09
CA ILE A 287 -24.91 13.52 8.85
C ILE A 287 -23.85 14.59 9.17
N ILE A 288 -24.08 15.83 8.73
CA ILE A 288 -23.12 16.91 8.90
C ILE A 288 -23.20 17.53 10.30
N GLY A 289 -24.37 17.64 10.87
CA GLY A 289 -24.61 18.21 12.23
C GLY A 289 -24.98 19.66 12.19
#